data_337350ee6ebf3f011ee13a37f0df9bf5
#
_entry.id   337350ee6ebf3f011ee13a37f0df9bf5
#
_cell.length_a   1.000
_cell.length_b   1.000
_cell.length_c   1.000
_cell.angle_alpha   90.00
_cell.angle_beta   90.00
_cell.angle_gamma   90.00
#
_symmetry.space_group_name_H-M   'P 1'
#
loop_
_entity.id
_entity.type
_entity.pdbx_description
1 polymer ?
#
loop_
_entity_poly.entity_id
_entity_poly.type
_entity_poly.pdbx_seq_one_letter_code
_entity_poly.pdbx_strand_id
1 'polypeptide(L)'
;MKRHTSYADRSLVFIGIETSGLNPDRHEITEIAAFRNGVWFHRRVRMLAPENADPKALELNGYDAALWEEDAIHPWKATAELNGFVQPGDMLVFHNSSFDLPFLRKAGFASAADYHPLDTASMAWPLVVAGKLKSIKLAALCDYFGVSNEGAHGARRDVERLMEVYLRLMSYKGVHREEVSARGV
;
A
#
# COMPACT_ATOMS: atom_id res chain seq x y z
N MET A 1 23.35 11.94 -21.71
CA MET A 1 22.98 12.83 -20.59
C MET A 1 21.59 12.39 -20.09
N LYS A 2 21.47 11.69 -18.94
CA LYS A 2 20.17 11.35 -18.37
C LYS A 2 19.54 12.65 -17.90
N ARG A 3 18.41 13.06 -18.50
CA ARG A 3 17.59 14.15 -17.96
C ARG A 3 17.14 13.71 -16.59
N HIS A 4 17.60 14.38 -15.54
CA HIS A 4 16.97 14.25 -14.21
C HIS A 4 15.57 14.81 -14.34
N THR A 5 14.58 13.92 -14.47
CA THR A 5 13.17 14.30 -14.31
C THR A 5 13.01 14.91 -12.93
N SER A 6 12.36 16.07 -12.85
CA SER A 6 11.97 16.67 -11.57
C SER A 6 11.19 15.65 -10.75
N TYR A 7 11.31 15.69 -9.43
CA TYR A 7 10.46 14.86 -8.55
C TYR A 7 8.97 15.07 -8.82
N ALA A 8 8.57 16.28 -9.20
CA ALA A 8 7.19 16.63 -9.51
C ALA A 8 6.66 15.97 -10.82
N ASP A 9 7.55 15.55 -11.71
CA ASP A 9 7.19 14.95 -13.01
C ASP A 9 7.19 13.41 -12.96
N ARG A 10 7.42 12.81 -11.78
CA ARG A 10 7.46 11.37 -11.61
C ARG A 10 6.06 10.79 -11.58
N SER A 11 5.88 9.63 -12.24
CA SER A 11 4.64 8.88 -12.12
C SER A 11 4.55 8.26 -10.73
N LEU A 12 3.36 8.31 -10.14
CA LEU A 12 3.05 7.64 -8.88
C LEU A 12 2.60 6.21 -9.16
N VAL A 13 3.10 5.28 -8.37
CA VAL A 13 2.65 3.88 -8.37
C VAL A 13 2.11 3.57 -6.98
N PHE A 14 0.80 3.48 -6.88
CA PHE A 14 0.12 3.09 -5.64
C PHE A 14 0.14 1.58 -5.54
N ILE A 15 0.57 1.03 -4.41
CA ILE A 15 0.71 -0.41 -4.22
C ILE A 15 0.08 -0.80 -2.89
N GLY A 16 -0.65 -1.92 -2.88
CA GLY A 16 -1.18 -2.59 -1.70
C GLY A 16 -1.08 -4.10 -1.84
N ILE A 17 -0.95 -4.78 -0.71
CA ILE A 17 -0.91 -6.24 -0.65
C ILE A 17 -1.87 -6.74 0.42
N GLU A 18 -2.39 -7.96 0.20
CA GLU A 18 -2.97 -8.78 1.27
C GLU A 18 -2.00 -9.90 1.62
N THR A 19 -2.05 -10.33 2.87
CA THR A 19 -1.11 -11.34 3.40
C THR A 19 -1.81 -12.37 4.24
N SER A 20 -1.20 -13.55 4.36
CA SER A 20 -1.69 -14.63 5.24
C SER A 20 -1.42 -14.39 6.73
N GLY A 21 -0.97 -13.18 7.12
CA GLY A 21 -0.71 -12.77 8.50
C GLY A 21 0.32 -11.64 8.57
N LEU A 22 0.74 -11.25 9.78
CA LEU A 22 1.46 -10.00 10.00
C LEU A 22 3.00 -10.12 9.97
N ASN A 23 3.56 -11.33 10.04
CA ASN A 23 5.00 -11.55 10.14
C ASN A 23 5.58 -11.97 8.78
N PRO A 24 6.40 -11.17 8.09
CA PRO A 24 6.95 -11.50 6.77
C PRO A 24 7.91 -12.71 6.79
N ASP A 25 8.50 -13.06 7.93
CA ASP A 25 9.36 -14.25 8.02
C ASP A 25 8.56 -15.55 7.97
N ARG A 26 7.29 -15.50 8.41
CA ARG A 26 6.41 -16.65 8.55
C ARG A 26 5.26 -16.68 7.55
N HIS A 27 4.69 -15.53 7.26
CA HIS A 27 3.49 -15.39 6.42
C HIS A 27 3.86 -15.00 4.99
N GLU A 28 2.88 -15.06 4.10
CA GLU A 28 3.05 -14.89 2.67
C GLU A 28 2.05 -13.88 2.11
N ILE A 29 2.38 -13.32 0.95
CA ILE A 29 1.45 -12.48 0.19
C ILE A 29 0.37 -13.39 -0.41
N THR A 30 -0.89 -12.97 -0.33
CA THR A 30 -2.05 -13.64 -0.96
C THR A 30 -2.59 -12.84 -2.13
N GLU A 31 -2.41 -11.52 -2.15
CA GLU A 31 -2.88 -10.66 -3.24
C GLU A 31 -1.95 -9.44 -3.39
N ILE A 32 -1.76 -8.97 -4.62
CA ILE A 32 -1.04 -7.74 -4.93
C ILE A 32 -1.90 -6.91 -5.87
N ALA A 33 -2.09 -5.63 -5.56
CA ALA A 33 -2.65 -4.66 -6.47
C ALA A 33 -1.74 -3.44 -6.61
N ALA A 34 -1.70 -2.85 -7.80
CA ALA A 34 -1.04 -1.59 -8.03
C ALA A 34 -1.79 -0.78 -9.11
N PHE A 35 -1.65 0.55 -9.02
CA PHE A 35 -2.19 1.48 -10.00
C PHE A 35 -1.12 2.48 -10.44
N ARG A 36 -1.01 2.67 -11.76
CA ARG A 36 -0.06 3.62 -12.37
C ARG A 36 -0.66 4.22 -13.63
N ASN A 37 -0.76 5.54 -13.70
CA ASN A 37 -1.17 6.28 -14.92
C ASN A 37 -2.43 5.71 -15.62
N GLY A 38 -3.48 5.38 -14.89
CA GLY A 38 -4.73 4.83 -15.44
C GLY A 38 -4.72 3.31 -15.66
N VAL A 39 -3.59 2.64 -15.41
CA VAL A 39 -3.44 1.18 -15.61
C VAL A 39 -3.43 0.47 -14.27
N TRP A 40 -4.18 -0.62 -14.18
CA TRP A 40 -4.21 -1.50 -13.02
C TRP A 40 -3.30 -2.71 -13.22
N PHE A 41 -2.59 -3.08 -12.17
CA PHE A 41 -1.96 -4.37 -11.95
C PHE A 41 -2.70 -5.06 -10.81
N HIS A 42 -3.07 -6.33 -10.98
CA HIS A 42 -3.73 -7.10 -9.94
C HIS A 42 -3.40 -8.59 -10.11
N ARG A 43 -2.98 -9.25 -9.03
CA ARG A 43 -2.67 -10.69 -9.03
C ARG A 43 -3.05 -11.31 -7.69
N ARG A 44 -3.73 -12.44 -7.78
CA ARG A 44 -3.79 -13.40 -6.67
C ARG A 44 -2.48 -14.16 -6.62
N VAL A 45 -1.98 -14.39 -5.42
CA VAL A 45 -0.68 -14.99 -5.18
C VAL A 45 -0.86 -16.31 -4.42
N ARG A 46 -0.28 -17.36 -4.94
CA ARG A 46 -0.34 -18.69 -4.32
C ARG A 46 0.51 -18.73 -3.06
N MET A 47 -0.05 -19.19 -1.96
CA MET A 47 0.72 -19.54 -0.77
C MET A 47 1.53 -20.81 -1.01
N LEU A 48 2.80 -20.80 -0.61
CA LEU A 48 3.70 -21.95 -0.70
C LEU A 48 3.73 -22.76 0.60
N ALA A 49 3.38 -22.11 1.73
CA ALA A 49 3.29 -22.70 3.05
C ALA A 49 1.96 -22.31 3.75
N PRO A 50 0.81 -22.76 3.22
CA PRO A 50 -0.51 -22.37 3.71
C PRO A 50 -0.76 -22.78 5.17
N GLU A 51 -0.02 -23.80 5.68
CA GLU A 51 -0.06 -24.24 7.08
C GLU A 51 0.43 -23.16 8.06
N ASN A 52 1.17 -22.17 7.59
CA ASN A 52 1.63 -21.04 8.40
C ASN A 52 0.64 -19.88 8.44
N ALA A 53 -0.43 -19.92 7.64
CA ALA A 53 -1.38 -18.82 7.56
C ALA A 53 -2.13 -18.59 8.88
N ASP A 54 -2.39 -17.33 9.19
CA ASP A 54 -3.29 -16.94 10.26
C ASP A 54 -4.74 -16.98 9.73
N PRO A 55 -5.61 -17.87 10.27
CA PRO A 55 -6.99 -17.95 9.80
C PRO A 55 -7.77 -16.64 9.89
N LYS A 56 -7.46 -15.79 10.88
CA LYS A 56 -8.11 -14.48 11.03
C LYS A 56 -7.69 -13.52 9.92
N ALA A 57 -6.42 -13.57 9.48
CA ALA A 57 -5.97 -12.75 8.36
C ALA A 57 -6.65 -13.19 7.06
N LEU A 58 -6.75 -14.50 6.81
CA LEU A 58 -7.44 -15.03 5.64
C LEU A 58 -8.93 -14.67 5.62
N GLU A 59 -9.61 -14.80 6.77
CA GLU A 59 -11.02 -14.38 6.91
C GLU A 59 -11.19 -12.88 6.64
N LEU A 60 -10.31 -12.04 7.21
CA LEU A 60 -10.36 -10.60 7.05
C LEU A 60 -10.17 -10.18 5.59
N ASN A 61 -9.25 -10.82 4.88
CA ASN A 61 -8.91 -10.52 3.49
C ASN A 61 -9.87 -11.18 2.49
N GLY A 62 -10.86 -11.93 2.96
CA GLY A 62 -11.80 -12.63 2.09
C GLY A 62 -11.14 -13.72 1.24
N TYR A 63 -10.05 -14.35 1.73
CA TYR A 63 -9.37 -15.42 1.02
C TYR A 63 -10.30 -16.61 0.78
N ASP A 64 -10.46 -17.00 -0.46
CA ASP A 64 -11.20 -18.18 -0.88
C ASP A 64 -10.28 -19.14 -1.64
N ALA A 65 -10.01 -20.31 -1.07
CA ALA A 65 -9.08 -21.27 -1.63
C ALA A 65 -9.46 -21.69 -3.05
N ALA A 66 -10.76 -21.87 -3.34
CA ALA A 66 -11.23 -22.27 -4.66
C ALA A 66 -10.96 -21.17 -5.72
N LEU A 67 -11.21 -19.90 -5.36
CA LEU A 67 -10.91 -18.77 -6.25
C LEU A 67 -9.40 -18.58 -6.45
N TRP A 68 -8.58 -18.85 -5.42
CA TRP A 68 -7.13 -18.74 -5.53
C TRP A 68 -6.53 -19.91 -6.33
N GLU A 69 -7.10 -21.11 -6.27
CA GLU A 69 -6.65 -22.24 -7.11
C GLU A 69 -6.81 -21.96 -8.60
N GLU A 70 -7.82 -21.18 -8.99
CA GLU A 70 -8.15 -20.92 -10.39
C GLU A 70 -7.10 -20.04 -11.10
N ASP A 71 -6.64 -18.96 -10.46
CA ASP A 71 -5.84 -17.92 -11.12
C ASP A 71 -4.62 -17.41 -10.32
N ALA A 72 -4.39 -17.93 -9.11
CA ALA A 72 -3.25 -17.50 -8.33
C ALA A 72 -1.92 -17.98 -8.94
N ILE A 73 -0.99 -17.05 -9.06
CA ILE A 73 0.34 -17.30 -9.62
C ILE A 73 1.39 -17.42 -8.53
N HIS A 74 2.53 -17.98 -8.88
CA HIS A 74 3.66 -18.12 -7.96
C HIS A 74 4.15 -16.75 -7.47
N PRO A 75 4.53 -16.58 -6.18
CA PRO A 75 4.94 -15.29 -5.61
C PRO A 75 6.02 -14.57 -6.43
N TRP A 76 7.10 -15.26 -6.80
CA TRP A 76 8.16 -14.63 -7.59
C TRP A 76 7.70 -14.20 -8.99
N LYS A 77 6.73 -14.89 -9.59
CA LYS A 77 6.15 -14.49 -10.88
C LYS A 77 5.34 -13.21 -10.71
N ALA A 78 4.52 -13.13 -9.66
CA ALA A 78 3.74 -11.93 -9.35
C ALA A 78 4.64 -10.71 -9.13
N THR A 79 5.71 -10.86 -8.36
CA THR A 79 6.66 -9.77 -8.12
C THR A 79 7.53 -9.44 -9.34
N ALA A 80 7.89 -10.43 -10.18
CA ALA A 80 8.58 -10.17 -11.45
C ALA A 80 7.69 -9.35 -12.41
N GLU A 81 6.40 -9.67 -12.50
CA GLU A 81 5.44 -8.89 -13.28
C GLU A 81 5.25 -7.49 -12.69
N LEU A 82 5.20 -7.35 -11.35
CA LEU A 82 5.14 -6.05 -10.68
C LEU A 82 6.43 -5.22 -10.94
N ASN A 83 7.61 -5.86 -10.94
CA ASN A 83 8.88 -5.19 -11.29
C ASN A 83 8.86 -4.64 -12.72
N GLY A 84 8.22 -5.37 -13.66
CA GLY A 84 8.03 -4.88 -15.03
C GLY A 84 6.99 -3.77 -15.15
N PHE A 85 5.99 -3.74 -14.27
CA PHE A 85 4.96 -2.70 -14.21
C PHE A 85 5.50 -1.36 -13.70
N VAL A 86 6.37 -1.40 -12.68
CA VAL A 86 7.05 -0.24 -12.12
C VAL A 86 8.21 0.18 -13.02
N GLN A 87 8.28 1.45 -13.38
CA GLN A 87 9.29 1.98 -14.30
C GLN A 87 10.40 2.72 -13.54
N PRO A 88 11.61 2.84 -14.15
CA PRO A 88 12.69 3.64 -13.58
C PRO A 88 12.27 5.09 -13.34
N GLY A 89 12.46 5.54 -12.11
CA GLY A 89 12.14 6.90 -11.68
C GLY A 89 10.70 7.11 -11.23
N ASP A 90 9.86 6.07 -11.25
CA ASP A 90 8.55 6.14 -10.59
C ASP A 90 8.71 6.39 -9.08
N MET A 91 7.67 6.93 -8.46
CA MET A 91 7.56 7.11 -7.02
C MET A 91 6.52 6.12 -6.47
N LEU A 92 6.94 5.22 -5.61
CA LEU A 92 6.05 4.27 -4.96
C LEU A 92 5.24 4.96 -3.84
N VAL A 93 3.97 4.64 -3.74
CA VAL A 93 3.07 5.14 -2.71
C VAL A 93 2.42 3.96 -1.99
N PHE A 94 2.54 3.94 -0.67
CA PHE A 94 1.98 2.92 0.22
C PHE A 94 1.15 3.55 1.33
N HIS A 95 0.43 2.71 2.03
CA HIS A 95 -0.08 3.02 3.37
C HIS A 95 0.58 2.09 4.39
N ASN A 96 1.52 2.62 5.19
CA ASN A 96 2.37 1.83 6.09
C ASN A 96 3.37 0.94 5.33
N SER A 97 4.21 1.56 4.52
CA SER A 97 5.23 0.90 3.67
C SER A 97 6.17 -0.06 4.44
N SER A 98 6.33 0.15 5.74
CA SER A 98 7.10 -0.72 6.63
C SER A 98 6.47 -2.12 6.79
N PHE A 99 5.18 -2.28 6.48
CA PHE A 99 4.50 -3.56 6.41
C PHE A 99 4.67 -4.22 5.04
N ASP A 100 4.35 -3.52 3.95
CA ASP A 100 4.30 -4.10 2.59
C ASP A 100 5.69 -4.47 2.06
N LEU A 101 6.67 -3.59 2.24
CA LEU A 101 7.99 -3.76 1.63
C LEU A 101 8.76 -5.01 2.07
N PRO A 102 8.75 -5.45 3.34
CA PRO A 102 9.37 -6.70 3.74
C PRO A 102 8.79 -7.92 3.02
N PHE A 103 7.46 -8.01 2.91
CA PHE A 103 6.79 -9.09 2.19
C PHE A 103 7.13 -9.07 0.69
N LEU A 104 7.04 -7.91 0.05
CA LEU A 104 7.35 -7.75 -1.37
C LEU A 104 8.81 -8.12 -1.66
N ARG A 105 9.77 -7.66 -0.84
CA ARG A 105 11.19 -7.97 -0.99
C ARG A 105 11.48 -9.46 -0.82
N LYS A 106 10.88 -10.10 0.18
CA LYS A 106 10.99 -11.57 0.38
C LYS A 106 10.48 -12.32 -0.85
N ALA A 107 9.42 -11.84 -1.49
CA ALA A 107 8.86 -12.45 -2.71
C ALA A 107 9.64 -12.10 -3.99
N GLY A 108 10.70 -11.28 -3.94
CA GLY A 108 11.56 -10.94 -5.07
C GLY A 108 11.28 -9.58 -5.72
N PHE A 109 10.53 -8.71 -5.07
CA PHE A 109 10.36 -7.33 -5.55
C PHE A 109 11.66 -6.54 -5.43
N ALA A 110 12.16 -6.08 -6.57
CA ALA A 110 13.40 -5.31 -6.70
C ALA A 110 13.18 -4.18 -7.71
N SER A 111 12.35 -3.22 -7.32
CA SER A 111 11.91 -2.15 -8.19
C SER A 111 13.05 -1.21 -8.61
N ALA A 112 12.99 -0.75 -9.86
CA ALA A 112 13.81 0.34 -10.38
C ALA A 112 13.28 1.75 -10.05
N ALA A 113 12.21 1.84 -9.24
CA ALA A 113 11.65 3.09 -8.74
C ALA A 113 12.61 3.83 -7.80
N ASP A 114 12.24 5.05 -7.43
CA ASP A 114 12.95 5.78 -6.37
C ASP A 114 12.92 4.99 -5.05
N TYR A 115 14.04 5.01 -4.32
CA TYR A 115 14.19 4.28 -3.07
C TYR A 115 13.44 4.91 -1.88
N HIS A 116 12.90 6.12 -2.06
CA HIS A 116 12.09 6.83 -1.06
C HIS A 116 10.59 6.66 -1.39
N PRO A 117 9.91 5.66 -0.84
CA PRO A 117 8.46 5.57 -1.03
C PRO A 117 7.75 6.69 -0.27
N LEU A 118 6.64 7.16 -0.84
CA LEU A 118 5.68 7.97 -0.11
C LEU A 118 4.81 7.06 0.76
N ASP A 119 4.55 7.49 1.99
CA ASP A 119 3.76 6.73 2.95
C ASP A 119 2.66 7.60 3.53
N THR A 120 1.41 7.28 3.19
CA THR A 120 0.25 8.09 3.64
C THR A 120 0.00 8.01 5.14
N ALA A 121 0.44 6.95 5.83
CA ALA A 121 0.40 6.91 7.29
C ALA A 121 1.34 7.96 7.90
N SER A 122 2.57 8.08 7.37
CA SER A 122 3.52 9.12 7.78
C SER A 122 3.04 10.52 7.39
N MET A 123 2.46 10.68 6.19
CA MET A 123 1.89 11.96 5.74
C MET A 123 0.73 12.44 6.64
N ALA A 124 -0.01 11.52 7.26
CA ALA A 124 -1.12 11.83 8.16
C ALA A 124 -0.68 12.20 9.59
N TRP A 125 0.60 11.99 9.96
CA TRP A 125 1.08 12.26 11.31
C TRP A 125 0.80 13.68 11.83
N PRO A 126 0.91 14.76 11.02
CA PRO A 126 0.54 16.11 11.45
C PRO A 126 -0.91 16.23 11.92
N LEU A 127 -1.85 15.46 11.36
CA LEU A 127 -3.24 15.43 11.80
C LEU A 127 -3.41 14.82 13.19
N VAL A 128 -2.59 13.80 13.52
CA VAL A 128 -2.56 13.20 14.87
C VAL A 128 -2.00 14.21 15.88
N VAL A 129 -0.88 14.86 15.54
CA VAL A 129 -0.28 15.89 16.39
C VAL A 129 -1.25 17.06 16.63
N ALA A 130 -1.98 17.48 15.60
CA ALA A 130 -3.01 18.52 15.73
C ALA A 130 -4.29 18.04 16.48
N GLY A 131 -4.38 16.76 16.88
CA GLY A 131 -5.53 16.19 17.57
C GLY A 131 -6.75 15.97 16.70
N LYS A 132 -6.60 16.02 15.38
CA LYS A 132 -7.67 15.81 14.40
C LYS A 132 -7.91 14.34 14.09
N LEU A 133 -6.89 13.50 14.32
CA LEU A 133 -6.95 12.04 14.18
C LEU A 133 -6.49 11.36 15.46
N LYS A 134 -7.10 10.21 15.76
CA LYS A 134 -6.68 9.32 16.86
C LYS A 134 -5.81 8.17 16.38
N SER A 135 -5.77 7.92 15.07
CA SER A 135 -5.08 6.77 14.46
C SER A 135 -4.68 7.11 13.04
N ILE A 136 -3.54 6.56 12.60
CA ILE A 136 -3.06 6.66 11.21
C ILE A 136 -3.45 5.45 10.36
N LYS A 137 -4.32 4.55 10.83
CA LYS A 137 -4.82 3.42 10.03
C LYS A 137 -5.58 3.92 8.81
N LEU A 138 -5.49 3.21 7.68
CA LEU A 138 -6.16 3.58 6.43
C LEU A 138 -7.67 3.82 6.64
N ALA A 139 -8.34 2.93 7.37
CA ALA A 139 -9.76 3.07 7.69
C ALA A 139 -10.07 4.38 8.45
N ALA A 140 -9.24 4.76 9.42
CA ALA A 140 -9.42 6.00 10.18
C ALA A 140 -9.22 7.25 9.31
N LEU A 141 -8.29 7.19 8.35
CA LEU A 141 -8.10 8.26 7.36
C LEU A 141 -9.26 8.34 6.39
N CYS A 142 -9.78 7.18 5.95
CA CYS A 142 -10.97 7.12 5.11
C CYS A 142 -12.16 7.77 5.81
N ASP A 143 -12.44 7.40 7.06
CA ASP A 143 -13.51 8.01 7.85
C ASP A 143 -13.35 9.52 7.99
N TYR A 144 -12.13 9.98 8.29
CA TYR A 144 -11.84 11.40 8.45
C TYR A 144 -12.05 12.22 7.16
N PHE A 145 -11.68 11.65 6.01
CA PHE A 145 -11.78 12.33 4.72
C PHE A 145 -13.08 12.03 3.94
N GLY A 146 -13.99 11.23 4.51
CA GLY A 146 -15.24 10.84 3.86
C GLY A 146 -15.03 9.88 2.67
N VAL A 147 -13.99 9.05 2.72
CA VAL A 147 -13.73 7.98 1.76
C VAL A 147 -14.43 6.70 2.25
N SER A 148 -15.13 5.99 1.37
CA SER A 148 -15.86 4.77 1.74
C SER A 148 -14.91 3.65 2.17
N ASN A 149 -15.22 3.02 3.30
CA ASN A 149 -14.57 1.80 3.79
C ASN A 149 -15.22 0.51 3.27
N GLU A 150 -16.25 0.60 2.43
CA GLU A 150 -16.91 -0.56 1.84
C GLU A 150 -15.94 -1.37 0.97
N GLY A 151 -15.94 -2.69 1.12
CA GLY A 151 -15.02 -3.59 0.43
C GLY A 151 -13.55 -3.51 0.88
N ALA A 152 -13.30 -2.94 2.06
CA ALA A 152 -11.96 -2.98 2.69
C ALA A 152 -11.43 -4.43 2.79
N HIS A 153 -10.09 -4.54 2.84
CA HIS A 153 -9.38 -5.82 2.88
C HIS A 153 -9.45 -6.67 1.60
N GLY A 154 -9.47 -5.99 0.44
CA GLY A 154 -9.06 -6.56 -0.83
C GLY A 154 -8.01 -5.64 -1.43
N ALA A 155 -6.86 -6.15 -1.88
CA ALA A 155 -5.70 -5.34 -2.26
C ALA A 155 -6.05 -4.23 -3.25
N ARG A 156 -6.90 -4.53 -4.25
CA ARG A 156 -7.34 -3.54 -5.22
C ARG A 156 -8.15 -2.41 -4.57
N ARG A 157 -9.10 -2.77 -3.70
CA ARG A 157 -9.94 -1.78 -3.03
C ARG A 157 -9.13 -0.92 -2.07
N ASP A 158 -8.15 -1.51 -1.40
CA ASP A 158 -7.27 -0.77 -0.50
C ASP A 158 -6.35 0.19 -1.27
N VAL A 159 -5.91 -0.15 -2.49
CA VAL A 159 -5.21 0.79 -3.38
C VAL A 159 -6.13 1.93 -3.83
N GLU A 160 -7.40 1.70 -4.15
CA GLU A 160 -8.37 2.76 -4.46
C GLU A 160 -8.52 3.74 -3.29
N ARG A 161 -8.67 3.21 -2.08
CA ARG A 161 -8.74 4.01 -0.83
C ARG A 161 -7.45 4.77 -0.56
N LEU A 162 -6.30 4.13 -0.76
CA LEU A 162 -4.98 4.75 -0.65
C LEU A 162 -4.84 5.95 -1.60
N MET A 163 -5.28 5.82 -2.85
CA MET A 163 -5.25 6.90 -3.84
C MET A 163 -6.10 8.09 -3.38
N GLU A 164 -7.35 7.84 -2.96
CA GLU A 164 -8.24 8.89 -2.47
C GLU A 164 -7.66 9.60 -1.23
N VAL A 165 -7.18 8.84 -0.26
CA VAL A 165 -6.54 9.39 0.96
C VAL A 165 -5.30 10.20 0.60
N TYR A 166 -4.45 9.73 -0.31
CA TYR A 166 -3.30 10.47 -0.80
C TYR A 166 -3.70 11.83 -1.38
N LEU A 167 -4.69 11.86 -2.28
CA LEU A 167 -5.18 13.10 -2.89
C LEU A 167 -5.74 14.08 -1.85
N ARG A 168 -6.47 13.57 -0.85
CA ARG A 168 -6.98 14.38 0.27
C ARG A 168 -5.86 14.96 1.11
N LEU A 169 -4.85 14.16 1.44
CA LEU A 169 -3.66 14.63 2.20
C LEU A 169 -2.90 15.71 1.43
N MET A 170 -2.67 15.53 0.13
CA MET A 170 -1.98 16.50 -0.71
C MET A 170 -2.73 17.83 -0.84
N SER A 171 -4.03 17.82 -0.81
CA SER A 171 -4.88 19.03 -0.88
C SER A 171 -5.21 19.63 0.49
N TYR A 172 -4.83 18.95 1.58
CA TYR A 172 -5.23 19.35 2.93
C TYR A 172 -4.45 20.58 3.43
N LYS A 173 -5.18 21.67 3.71
CA LYS A 173 -4.63 22.93 4.20
C LYS A 173 -4.90 23.18 5.70
N GLY A 174 -5.40 22.18 6.39
CA GLY A 174 -6.00 22.37 7.73
C GLY A 174 -5.08 22.10 8.94
N VAL A 175 -3.76 21.89 8.75
CA VAL A 175 -2.80 21.83 9.87
C VAL A 175 -1.91 23.06 9.81
N HIS A 176 -2.10 23.98 10.74
CA HIS A 176 -1.29 25.19 10.85
C HIS A 176 -0.12 24.94 11.80
N ARG A 177 1.02 25.63 11.56
CA ARG A 177 2.24 25.53 12.38
C ARG A 177 1.95 25.76 13.86
N GLU A 178 1.02 26.65 14.19
CA GLU A 178 0.63 26.98 15.56
C GLU A 178 0.00 25.78 16.29
N GLU A 179 -0.80 24.95 15.60
CA GLU A 179 -1.42 23.74 16.18
C GLU A 179 -0.39 22.67 16.52
N VAL A 180 0.69 22.58 15.74
CA VAL A 180 1.80 21.63 15.97
C VAL A 180 2.68 22.13 17.12
N SER A 181 3.05 23.41 17.12
CA SER A 181 3.89 24.02 18.15
C SER A 181 3.25 24.02 19.54
N ALA A 182 1.92 24.15 19.64
CA ALA A 182 1.19 24.11 20.91
C ALA A 182 1.32 22.75 21.65
N ARG A 183 1.80 21.70 20.98
CA ARG A 183 1.99 20.35 21.55
C ARG A 183 3.45 20.00 21.84
N GLY A 184 4.36 20.98 21.81
CA GLY A 184 5.75 20.81 22.22
C GLY A 184 6.65 20.13 21.19
N VAL A 185 6.32 20.27 19.90
CA VAL A 185 7.18 19.82 18.79
C VAL A 185 7.90 21.00 18.15
#